data_cd03f64f5988c89fec63296307b0c590
#
_entry.id   cd03f64f5988c89fec63296307b0c590
#
_cell.length_a   1.000
_cell.length_b   1.000
_cell.length_c   1.000
_cell.angle_alpha   90.00
_cell.angle_beta   90.00
_cell.angle_gamma   90.00
#
_symmetry.space_group_name_H-M   'P 1'
#
loop_
_entity.id
_entity.type
_entity.pdbx_description
1 polymer ?
#
loop_
_entity_poly.entity_id
_entity_poly.type
_entity_poly.pdbx_seq_one_letter_code
_entity_poly.pdbx_strand_id
1 'polypeptide(L)'
;MLWDVFPDEAVPGGAPMNVAISLRKLGADVSFLSSCGNDTLGEELLKYLEGNGISTNLIRKNDYPTGVVNVHLSTDNDATYEIVFPSAWDYIQKPYNMPVFDVLVYGSLSSRNKSSFDTLRTLLEQEALKIFDVNFRPPYIDQDTIELLLMKADIVIMNHGELFLIANWNGLKSKDLEPAADLVYQKYKIKVLCVTLGAKGAFLLKAREKLYQNGFKVKTLDTVGAGDAFLAGFIHSYIENKPLNEALEFACRLGAYVASQKGANPPFLKTSLDKLKELNASNR
;
A
#
# COMPACT_ATOMS: atom_id res chain seq x y z
N MET A 1 8.38 4.29 -6.37
CA MET A 1 8.38 3.57 -7.66
C MET A 1 9.74 2.94 -7.88
N LEU A 2 9.75 1.77 -8.43
CA LEU A 2 10.95 0.94 -8.63
C LEU A 2 10.69 -0.15 -9.68
N TRP A 3 11.70 -0.93 -9.98
CA TRP A 3 11.61 -2.16 -10.75
C TRP A 3 11.81 -3.37 -9.85
N ASP A 4 10.91 -4.33 -9.92
CA ASP A 4 11.11 -5.67 -9.38
C ASP A 4 11.83 -6.49 -10.47
N VAL A 5 13.08 -6.84 -10.21
CA VAL A 5 13.96 -7.52 -11.17
C VAL A 5 14.05 -9.00 -10.80
N PHE A 6 13.47 -9.82 -11.64
CA PHE A 6 13.54 -11.27 -11.61
C PHE A 6 14.68 -11.76 -12.53
N PRO A 7 15.11 -13.02 -12.45
CA PRO A 7 16.17 -13.54 -13.33
C PRO A 7 15.90 -13.35 -14.84
N ASP A 8 14.63 -13.42 -15.24
CA ASP A 8 14.24 -13.43 -16.66
C ASP A 8 13.45 -12.17 -17.09
N GLU A 9 12.96 -11.35 -16.17
CA GLU A 9 12.16 -10.18 -16.49
C GLU A 9 12.32 -9.08 -15.43
N ALA A 10 12.07 -7.83 -15.84
CA ALA A 10 11.92 -6.69 -14.91
C ALA A 10 10.50 -6.15 -15.02
N VAL A 11 9.84 -5.94 -13.89
CA VAL A 11 8.44 -5.51 -13.83
C VAL A 11 8.34 -4.20 -13.05
N PRO A 12 7.61 -3.19 -13.56
CA PRO A 12 7.35 -1.96 -12.79
C PRO A 12 6.63 -2.27 -11.48
N GLY A 13 7.15 -1.77 -10.37
CA GLY A 13 6.67 -2.10 -9.04
C GLY A 13 6.79 -0.94 -8.04
N GLY A 14 6.51 -1.30 -6.78
CA GLY A 14 6.48 -0.40 -5.64
C GLY A 14 5.06 -0.10 -5.18
N ALA A 15 4.75 -0.50 -3.94
CA ALA A 15 3.40 -0.44 -3.38
C ALA A 15 2.70 0.92 -3.56
N PRO A 16 3.32 2.09 -3.27
CA PRO A 16 2.64 3.37 -3.49
C PRO A 16 2.30 3.64 -4.97
N MET A 17 3.13 3.16 -5.90
CA MET A 17 2.84 3.28 -7.34
C MET A 17 1.65 2.40 -7.74
N ASN A 18 1.60 1.17 -7.24
CA ASN A 18 0.50 0.24 -7.50
C ASN A 18 -0.83 0.78 -6.95
N VAL A 19 -0.81 1.36 -5.74
CA VAL A 19 -1.98 2.02 -5.14
C VAL A 19 -2.44 3.21 -5.99
N ALA A 20 -1.51 4.07 -6.43
CA ALA A 20 -1.81 5.22 -7.27
C ALA A 20 -2.48 4.82 -8.60
N ILE A 21 -1.92 3.82 -9.28
CA ILE A 21 -2.47 3.28 -10.54
C ILE A 21 -3.86 2.65 -10.29
N SER A 22 -4.03 1.89 -9.22
CA SER A 22 -5.30 1.27 -8.88
C SER A 22 -6.38 2.31 -8.58
N LEU A 23 -6.06 3.36 -7.81
CA LEU A 23 -6.97 4.48 -7.54
C LEU A 23 -7.35 5.21 -8.83
N ARG A 24 -6.39 5.45 -9.73
CA ARG A 24 -6.66 6.07 -11.03
C ARG A 24 -7.61 5.24 -11.88
N LYS A 25 -7.44 3.92 -11.91
CA LYS A 25 -8.35 2.98 -12.60
C LYS A 25 -9.76 2.97 -12.00
N LEU A 26 -9.89 3.29 -10.70
CA LEU A 26 -11.18 3.45 -10.02
C LEU A 26 -11.79 4.85 -10.23
N GLY A 27 -11.12 5.75 -10.97
CA GLY A 27 -11.64 7.07 -11.33
C GLY A 27 -11.23 8.20 -10.38
N ALA A 28 -10.38 7.94 -9.38
CA ALA A 28 -9.88 8.99 -8.51
C ALA A 28 -8.93 9.96 -9.24
N ASP A 29 -8.89 11.20 -8.81
CA ASP A 29 -7.85 12.14 -9.18
C ASP A 29 -6.62 11.89 -8.31
N VAL A 30 -5.49 11.54 -8.93
CA VAL A 30 -4.31 11.05 -8.23
C VAL A 30 -3.08 11.86 -8.61
N SER A 31 -2.41 12.40 -7.60
CA SER A 31 -1.07 12.97 -7.71
C SER A 31 -0.05 12.01 -7.08
N PHE A 32 1.02 11.70 -7.80
CA PHE A 32 2.04 10.77 -7.33
C PHE A 32 3.38 11.47 -7.12
N LEU A 33 3.79 11.61 -5.86
CA LEU A 33 5.06 12.23 -5.48
C LEU A 33 6.15 11.15 -5.31
N SER A 34 7.22 11.25 -6.10
CA SER A 34 8.35 10.31 -6.04
C SER A 34 9.61 10.93 -6.66
N SER A 35 10.67 10.12 -6.78
CA SER A 35 11.86 10.42 -7.56
C SER A 35 12.35 9.18 -8.30
N CYS A 36 12.97 9.39 -9.46
CA CYS A 36 13.69 8.36 -10.23
C CYS A 36 15.09 8.85 -10.58
N GLY A 37 15.93 7.94 -11.03
CA GLY A 37 17.24 8.26 -11.57
C GLY A 37 17.16 8.95 -12.93
N ASN A 38 18.25 9.61 -13.28
CA ASN A 38 18.45 10.12 -14.64
C ASN A 38 19.04 9.01 -15.53
N ASP A 39 18.30 7.90 -15.62
CA ASP A 39 18.69 6.67 -16.29
C ASP A 39 17.53 6.09 -17.12
N THR A 40 17.81 5.06 -17.92
CA THR A 40 16.83 4.41 -18.80
C THR A 40 15.66 3.81 -18.01
N LEU A 41 15.91 3.20 -16.85
CA LEU A 41 14.89 2.60 -16.00
C LEU A 41 13.92 3.67 -15.46
N GLY A 42 14.43 4.86 -15.14
CA GLY A 42 13.62 6.01 -14.74
C GLY A 42 12.71 6.50 -15.86
N GLU A 43 13.24 6.64 -17.09
CA GLU A 43 12.46 7.03 -18.26
C GLU A 43 11.33 6.03 -18.57
N GLU A 44 11.61 4.73 -18.44
CA GLU A 44 10.61 3.68 -18.66
C GLU A 44 9.53 3.69 -17.59
N LEU A 45 9.86 3.93 -16.30
CA LEU A 45 8.86 4.07 -15.24
C LEU A 45 7.97 5.30 -15.46
N LEU A 46 8.53 6.44 -15.91
CA LEU A 46 7.73 7.62 -16.22
C LEU A 46 6.73 7.32 -17.35
N LYS A 47 7.17 6.68 -18.44
CA LYS A 47 6.29 6.25 -19.53
C LYS A 47 5.22 5.26 -19.06
N TYR A 48 5.58 4.34 -18.17
CA TYR A 48 4.64 3.38 -17.59
C TYR A 48 3.55 4.07 -16.77
N LEU A 49 3.92 5.06 -15.95
CA LEU A 49 2.96 5.86 -15.18
C LEU A 49 2.02 6.65 -16.08
N GLU A 50 2.56 7.36 -17.09
CA GLU A 50 1.78 8.12 -18.08
C GLU A 50 0.81 7.21 -18.84
N GLY A 51 1.27 6.03 -19.26
CA GLY A 51 0.43 5.01 -19.90
C GLY A 51 -0.71 4.49 -19.01
N ASN A 52 -0.58 4.60 -17.69
CA ASN A 52 -1.63 4.30 -16.70
C ASN A 52 -2.42 5.56 -16.26
N GLY A 53 -2.24 6.70 -16.92
CA GLY A 53 -2.97 7.94 -16.66
C GLY A 53 -2.54 8.67 -15.38
N ILE A 54 -1.33 8.41 -14.87
CA ILE A 54 -0.73 9.12 -13.74
C ILE A 54 0.19 10.23 -14.25
N SER A 55 -0.05 11.46 -13.80
CA SER A 55 0.84 12.60 -14.11
C SER A 55 2.20 12.42 -13.45
N THR A 56 3.27 12.69 -14.20
CA THR A 56 4.66 12.63 -13.75
C THR A 56 5.21 13.97 -13.23
N ASN A 57 4.39 15.03 -13.19
CA ASN A 57 4.79 16.40 -12.84
C ASN A 57 5.39 16.55 -11.42
N LEU A 58 5.06 15.63 -10.50
CA LEU A 58 5.60 15.62 -9.14
C LEU A 58 6.74 14.60 -8.96
N ILE A 59 7.23 14.02 -10.05
CA ILE A 59 8.36 13.09 -10.01
C ILE A 59 9.60 13.83 -10.47
N ARG A 60 10.62 13.87 -9.61
CA ARG A 60 11.89 14.50 -9.92
C ARG A 60 12.93 13.45 -10.27
N LYS A 61 13.75 13.76 -11.26
CA LYS A 61 14.98 13.01 -11.54
C LYS A 61 16.08 13.53 -10.63
N ASN A 62 16.94 12.62 -10.17
CA ASN A 62 18.14 12.95 -9.40
C ASN A 62 19.32 12.05 -9.83
N ASP A 63 20.49 12.27 -9.23
CA ASP A 63 21.73 11.57 -9.60
C ASP A 63 21.87 10.16 -9.00
N TYR A 64 20.89 9.73 -8.18
CA TYR A 64 20.86 8.36 -7.66
C TYR A 64 20.19 7.42 -8.67
N PRO A 65 20.55 6.13 -8.69
CA PRO A 65 19.92 5.18 -9.60
C PRO A 65 18.43 5.02 -9.33
N THR A 66 17.67 4.76 -10.38
CA THR A 66 16.27 4.35 -10.25
C THR A 66 16.14 3.14 -9.32
N GLY A 67 15.13 3.14 -8.47
CA GLY A 67 14.93 2.07 -7.49
C GLY A 67 14.78 0.70 -8.13
N VAL A 68 15.45 -0.28 -7.54
CA VAL A 68 15.41 -1.69 -7.94
C VAL A 68 15.24 -2.56 -6.70
N VAL A 69 14.43 -3.61 -6.84
CA VAL A 69 14.38 -4.75 -5.93
C VAL A 69 14.82 -5.97 -6.69
N ASN A 70 15.94 -6.56 -6.28
CA ASN A 70 16.39 -7.84 -6.84
C ASN A 70 15.60 -8.98 -6.19
N VAL A 71 14.97 -9.80 -7.01
CA VAL A 71 14.21 -10.97 -6.56
C VAL A 71 15.05 -12.21 -6.79
N HIS A 72 15.48 -12.84 -5.71
CA HIS A 72 16.25 -14.08 -5.76
C HIS A 72 15.31 -15.24 -5.42
N LEU A 73 15.18 -16.19 -6.35
CA LEU A 73 14.43 -17.43 -6.15
C LEU A 73 15.38 -18.50 -5.60
N SER A 74 15.05 -19.09 -4.47
CA SER A 74 15.75 -20.26 -3.97
C SER A 74 15.35 -21.52 -4.74
N THR A 75 16.11 -22.62 -4.56
CA THR A 75 15.76 -23.93 -5.13
C THR A 75 14.39 -24.45 -4.69
N ASP A 76 13.89 -24.00 -3.57
CA ASP A 76 12.59 -24.38 -3.00
C ASP A 76 11.46 -23.41 -3.39
N ASN A 77 11.70 -22.52 -4.37
CA ASN A 77 10.80 -21.46 -4.82
C ASN A 77 10.47 -20.40 -3.75
N ASP A 78 11.26 -20.30 -2.69
CA ASP A 78 11.15 -19.18 -1.74
C ASP A 78 11.82 -17.95 -2.34
N ALA A 79 11.07 -16.85 -2.45
CA ALA A 79 11.58 -15.58 -2.96
C ALA A 79 12.19 -14.75 -1.83
N THR A 80 13.42 -14.29 -2.02
CA THR A 80 14.04 -13.26 -1.18
C THR A 80 14.18 -11.97 -1.97
N TYR A 81 13.95 -10.84 -1.28
CA TYR A 81 13.88 -9.52 -1.89
C TYR A 81 14.99 -8.64 -1.35
N GLU A 82 15.89 -8.21 -2.21
CA GLU A 82 16.92 -7.23 -1.88
C GLU A 82 16.53 -5.86 -2.42
N ILE A 83 16.16 -4.95 -1.51
CA ILE A 83 15.81 -3.57 -1.88
C ILE A 83 17.09 -2.75 -1.95
N VAL A 84 17.50 -2.38 -3.15
CA VAL A 84 18.75 -1.65 -3.38
C VAL A 84 18.74 -0.29 -2.66
N PHE A 85 19.85 0.02 -2.00
CA PHE A 85 20.09 1.29 -1.33
C PHE A 85 21.52 1.79 -1.65
N PRO A 86 21.72 3.09 -1.94
CA PRO A 86 20.68 4.12 -2.11
C PRO A 86 19.96 4.03 -3.45
N SER A 87 18.74 4.55 -3.51
CA SER A 87 17.94 4.68 -4.71
C SER A 87 17.36 6.09 -4.83
N ALA A 88 16.99 6.52 -6.01
CA ALA A 88 16.48 7.86 -6.25
C ALA A 88 15.28 8.24 -5.36
N TRP A 89 14.37 7.29 -5.08
CA TRP A 89 13.21 7.52 -4.19
C TRP A 89 13.57 7.65 -2.70
N ASP A 90 14.81 7.41 -2.29
CA ASP A 90 15.32 7.75 -0.95
C ASP A 90 15.54 9.27 -0.78
N TYR A 91 15.50 10.03 -1.88
CA TYR A 91 15.77 11.46 -1.95
C TYR A 91 14.61 12.26 -2.56
N ILE A 92 13.38 11.89 -2.20
CA ILE A 92 12.18 12.62 -2.61
C ILE A 92 12.20 14.01 -1.98
N GLN A 93 12.10 15.04 -2.81
CA GLN A 93 12.06 16.44 -2.37
C GLN A 93 10.65 17.01 -2.52
N LYS A 94 10.25 17.86 -1.56
CA LYS A 94 9.00 18.59 -1.65
C LYS A 94 8.99 19.45 -2.91
N PRO A 95 7.95 19.37 -3.77
CA PRO A 95 7.80 20.26 -4.92
C PRO A 95 7.63 21.71 -4.46
N TYR A 96 8.11 22.65 -5.28
CA TYR A 96 7.91 24.07 -4.99
C TYR A 96 6.42 24.43 -4.98
N ASN A 97 5.68 23.94 -5.99
CA ASN A 97 4.22 24.07 -6.10
C ASN A 97 3.58 22.73 -5.77
N MET A 98 3.33 22.48 -4.48
CA MET A 98 2.58 21.31 -4.06
C MET A 98 1.09 21.55 -4.31
N PRO A 99 0.38 20.67 -5.05
CA PRO A 99 -1.07 20.80 -5.19
C PRO A 99 -1.76 20.62 -3.82
N VAL A 100 -2.92 21.23 -3.67
CA VAL A 100 -3.83 20.93 -2.56
C VAL A 100 -4.33 19.51 -2.75
N PHE A 101 -4.41 18.75 -1.67
CA PHE A 101 -4.90 17.38 -1.66
C PHE A 101 -5.78 17.12 -0.43
N ASP A 102 -6.82 16.34 -0.64
CA ASP A 102 -7.77 15.96 0.43
C ASP A 102 -7.31 14.72 1.18
N VAL A 103 -6.50 13.88 0.53
CA VAL A 103 -6.02 12.59 1.07
C VAL A 103 -4.53 12.45 0.82
N LEU A 104 -3.79 12.08 1.86
CA LEU A 104 -2.38 11.70 1.80
C LEU A 104 -2.24 10.21 2.10
N VAL A 105 -1.77 9.43 1.12
CA VAL A 105 -1.44 8.00 1.31
C VAL A 105 0.07 7.86 1.37
N TYR A 106 0.58 7.16 2.37
CA TYR A 106 2.01 6.97 2.58
C TYR A 106 2.32 5.62 3.22
N GLY A 107 3.55 5.14 3.01
CA GLY A 107 4.06 3.89 3.59
C GLY A 107 5.32 4.13 4.43
N SER A 108 5.81 3.07 5.07
CA SER A 108 6.98 3.14 5.95
C SER A 108 8.31 3.20 5.21
N LEU A 109 8.45 2.47 4.12
CA LEU A 109 9.75 2.24 3.47
C LEU A 109 10.42 3.51 2.95
N SER A 110 9.65 4.48 2.44
CA SER A 110 10.18 5.77 1.97
C SER A 110 10.82 6.60 3.10
N SER A 111 10.55 6.25 4.36
CA SER A 111 11.11 6.91 5.54
C SER A 111 12.48 6.36 5.97
N ARG A 112 13.02 5.35 5.27
CA ARG A 112 14.32 4.76 5.58
C ARG A 112 15.49 5.74 5.38
N ASN A 113 15.30 6.79 4.57
CA ASN A 113 16.28 7.85 4.37
C ASN A 113 15.72 9.18 4.86
N LYS A 114 16.57 9.95 5.56
CA LYS A 114 16.21 11.23 6.15
C LYS A 114 15.62 12.23 5.14
N SER A 115 16.12 12.27 3.91
CA SER A 115 15.66 13.24 2.88
C SER A 115 14.19 13.03 2.54
N SER A 116 13.79 11.80 2.19
CA SER A 116 12.38 11.48 1.90
C SER A 116 11.50 11.56 3.15
N PHE A 117 12.04 11.19 4.32
CA PHE A 117 11.32 11.31 5.58
C PHE A 117 11.02 12.76 5.96
N ASP A 118 11.99 13.69 5.79
CA ASP A 118 11.77 15.12 6.05
C ASP A 118 10.70 15.70 5.10
N THR A 119 10.70 15.27 3.85
CA THR A 119 9.62 15.62 2.89
C THR A 119 8.27 15.08 3.36
N LEU A 120 8.18 13.80 3.74
CA LEU A 120 6.94 13.22 4.26
C LEU A 120 6.46 13.96 5.52
N ARG A 121 7.35 14.29 6.46
CA ARG A 121 6.98 15.05 7.65
C ARG A 121 6.33 16.39 7.32
N THR A 122 6.83 17.11 6.30
CA THR A 122 6.20 18.38 5.86
C THR A 122 4.81 18.15 5.27
N LEU A 123 4.57 17.03 4.59
CA LEU A 123 3.24 16.70 4.05
C LEU A 123 2.26 16.29 5.15
N LEU A 124 2.75 15.60 6.19
CA LEU A 124 1.94 15.20 7.34
C LEU A 124 1.41 16.37 8.17
N GLU A 125 1.98 17.59 8.04
CA GLU A 125 1.46 18.79 8.68
C GLU A 125 0.32 19.46 7.88
N GLN A 126 0.03 19.02 6.66
CA GLN A 126 -1.08 19.57 5.86
C GLN A 126 -2.44 19.06 6.38
N GLU A 127 -3.48 19.89 6.19
CA GLU A 127 -4.87 19.48 6.46
C GLU A 127 -5.34 18.53 5.35
N ALA A 128 -5.29 17.24 5.63
CA ALA A 128 -5.73 16.17 4.74
C ALA A 128 -6.06 14.92 5.57
N LEU A 129 -6.85 14.02 5.01
CA LEU A 129 -7.03 12.67 5.54
C LEU A 129 -5.74 11.88 5.36
N LYS A 130 -5.13 11.42 6.43
CA LYS A 130 -3.83 10.73 6.44
C LYS A 130 -4.03 9.22 6.53
N ILE A 131 -3.65 8.51 5.48
CA ILE A 131 -3.78 7.05 5.38
C ILE A 131 -2.41 6.42 5.35
N PHE A 132 -2.09 5.67 6.38
CA PHE A 132 -0.82 4.97 6.53
C PHE A 132 -0.95 3.49 6.18
N ASP A 133 -0.25 3.07 5.13
CA ASP A 133 0.00 1.67 4.82
C ASP A 133 1.32 1.25 5.48
N VAL A 134 1.24 0.44 6.53
CA VAL A 134 2.42 0.07 7.34
C VAL A 134 3.47 -0.62 6.49
N ASN A 135 3.10 -1.67 5.81
CA ASN A 135 3.83 -2.35 4.74
C ASN A 135 5.34 -2.52 5.02
N PHE A 136 5.67 -3.19 6.11
CA PHE A 136 7.06 -3.40 6.57
C PHE A 136 7.93 -4.11 5.53
N ARG A 137 9.15 -3.62 5.41
CA ARG A 137 10.18 -4.20 4.54
C ARG A 137 11.49 -4.34 5.32
N PRO A 138 11.73 -5.50 5.95
CA PRO A 138 13.02 -5.76 6.59
C PRO A 138 14.20 -5.59 5.60
N PRO A 139 15.36 -5.09 6.06
CA PRO A 139 15.69 -4.71 7.43
C PRO A 139 15.26 -3.27 7.81
N TYR A 140 14.54 -2.55 6.96
CA TYR A 140 14.21 -1.13 7.10
C TYR A 140 12.98 -0.89 8.00
N ILE A 141 13.00 -1.48 9.21
CA ILE A 141 11.95 -1.30 10.20
C ILE A 141 12.56 -0.55 11.40
N ASP A 142 12.32 0.76 11.47
CA ASP A 142 12.72 1.59 12.59
C ASP A 142 11.50 1.92 13.45
N GLN A 143 11.48 1.42 14.69
CA GLN A 143 10.33 1.52 15.59
C GLN A 143 9.92 2.98 15.84
N ASP A 144 10.89 3.86 16.12
CA ASP A 144 10.60 5.26 16.47
C ASP A 144 9.95 5.99 15.29
N THR A 145 10.45 5.76 14.08
CA THR A 145 9.87 6.30 12.84
C THR A 145 8.44 5.75 12.63
N ILE A 146 8.25 4.45 12.79
CA ILE A 146 6.92 3.83 12.60
C ILE A 146 5.91 4.37 13.63
N GLU A 147 6.29 4.50 14.90
CA GLU A 147 5.41 5.05 15.93
C GLU A 147 5.04 6.52 15.64
N LEU A 148 5.98 7.33 15.13
CA LEU A 148 5.69 8.69 14.67
C LEU A 148 4.67 8.70 13.53
N LEU A 149 4.83 7.82 12.53
CA LEU A 149 3.93 7.72 11.39
C LEU A 149 2.53 7.27 11.83
N LEU A 150 2.44 6.30 12.76
CA LEU A 150 1.18 5.85 13.37
C LEU A 150 0.46 6.98 14.11
N MET A 151 1.18 7.79 14.90
CA MET A 151 0.59 8.93 15.62
C MET A 151 0.04 10.03 14.71
N LYS A 152 0.54 10.12 13.47
CA LYS A 152 0.07 11.12 12.50
C LYS A 152 -1.06 10.62 11.61
N ALA A 153 -1.34 9.31 11.60
CA ALA A 153 -2.34 8.70 10.74
C ALA A 153 -3.77 8.84 11.27
N ASP A 154 -4.72 9.10 10.38
CA ASP A 154 -6.15 8.98 10.66
C ASP A 154 -6.64 7.55 10.42
N ILE A 155 -6.20 6.95 9.33
CA ILE A 155 -6.50 5.58 8.94
C ILE A 155 -5.20 4.80 8.83
N VAL A 156 -5.17 3.62 9.39
CA VAL A 156 -4.02 2.72 9.30
C VAL A 156 -4.45 1.40 8.70
N ILE A 157 -3.71 0.97 7.68
CA ILE A 157 -3.83 -0.35 7.10
C ILE A 157 -2.54 -1.12 7.38
N MET A 158 -2.69 -2.36 7.84
CA MET A 158 -1.58 -3.26 8.12
C MET A 158 -2.01 -4.71 7.96
N ASN A 159 -1.06 -5.62 7.83
CA ASN A 159 -1.35 -7.04 7.93
C ASN A 159 -1.29 -7.52 9.40
N HIS A 160 -1.80 -8.72 9.67
CA HIS A 160 -1.83 -9.25 11.04
C HIS A 160 -0.44 -9.45 11.66
N GLY A 161 0.59 -9.74 10.84
CA GLY A 161 1.98 -9.86 11.32
C GLY A 161 2.53 -8.53 11.80
N GLU A 162 2.27 -7.46 11.05
CA GLU A 162 2.62 -6.07 11.40
C GLU A 162 1.89 -5.63 12.67
N LEU A 163 0.59 -5.95 12.77
CA LEU A 163 -0.21 -5.66 13.96
C LEU A 163 0.42 -6.31 15.21
N PHE A 164 0.77 -7.59 15.15
CA PHE A 164 1.34 -8.29 16.29
C PHE A 164 2.73 -7.78 16.65
N LEU A 165 3.53 -7.38 15.67
CA LEU A 165 4.83 -6.77 15.92
C LEU A 165 4.68 -5.43 16.64
N ILE A 166 3.79 -4.55 16.17
CA ILE A 166 3.51 -3.26 16.80
C ILE A 166 2.90 -3.43 18.19
N ALA A 167 1.99 -4.38 18.37
CA ALA A 167 1.43 -4.71 19.69
C ALA A 167 2.50 -5.20 20.66
N ASN A 168 3.45 -6.01 20.19
CA ASN A 168 4.57 -6.50 21.00
C ASN A 168 5.51 -5.35 21.43
N TRP A 169 5.79 -4.37 20.60
CA TRP A 169 6.53 -3.15 20.99
C TRP A 169 5.86 -2.42 22.16
N ASN A 170 4.53 -2.55 22.26
CA ASN A 170 3.71 -1.94 23.31
C ASN A 170 3.39 -2.90 24.47
N GLY A 171 4.14 -3.98 24.61
CA GLY A 171 4.09 -4.91 25.74
C GLY A 171 3.05 -6.02 25.64
N LEU A 172 2.25 -6.09 24.55
CA LEU A 172 1.28 -7.16 24.34
C LEU A 172 1.90 -8.31 23.54
N LYS A 173 2.19 -9.42 24.18
CA LYS A 173 2.77 -10.63 23.55
C LYS A 173 1.72 -11.58 22.95
N SER A 174 0.42 -11.32 23.17
CA SER A 174 -0.65 -12.12 22.59
C SER A 174 -0.69 -11.97 21.07
N LYS A 175 -1.04 -13.07 20.39
CA LYS A 175 -1.36 -13.09 18.95
C LYS A 175 -2.86 -13.12 18.69
N ASP A 176 -3.67 -12.68 19.65
CA ASP A 176 -5.10 -12.53 19.47
C ASP A 176 -5.39 -11.22 18.74
N LEU A 177 -6.13 -11.32 17.63
CA LEU A 177 -6.36 -10.21 16.71
C LEU A 177 -7.01 -9.00 17.38
N GLU A 178 -8.12 -9.21 18.07
CA GLU A 178 -8.89 -8.11 18.64
C GLU A 178 -8.16 -7.39 19.78
N PRO A 179 -7.58 -8.06 20.79
CA PRO A 179 -6.79 -7.39 21.83
C PRO A 179 -5.61 -6.58 21.25
N ALA A 180 -4.92 -7.12 20.23
CA ALA A 180 -3.83 -6.42 19.57
C ALA A 180 -4.33 -5.18 18.81
N ALA A 181 -5.44 -5.32 18.09
CA ALA A 181 -6.06 -4.21 17.37
C ALA A 181 -6.56 -3.12 18.33
N ASP A 182 -7.25 -3.50 19.41
CA ASP A 182 -7.73 -2.56 20.43
C ASP A 182 -6.56 -1.76 21.06
N LEU A 183 -5.45 -2.43 21.40
CA LEU A 183 -4.25 -1.78 21.95
C LEU A 183 -3.67 -0.76 20.97
N VAL A 184 -3.39 -1.17 19.72
CA VAL A 184 -2.77 -0.32 18.70
C VAL A 184 -3.70 0.85 18.35
N TYR A 185 -4.99 0.59 18.16
CA TYR A 185 -6.00 1.59 17.89
C TYR A 185 -6.06 2.69 18.97
N GLN A 186 -6.07 2.29 20.23
CA GLN A 186 -6.15 3.23 21.37
C GLN A 186 -4.83 3.98 21.59
N LYS A 187 -3.69 3.26 21.55
CA LYS A 187 -2.37 3.84 21.78
C LYS A 187 -2.06 4.99 20.81
N TYR A 188 -2.31 4.76 19.53
CA TYR A 188 -1.99 5.74 18.48
C TYR A 188 -3.18 6.63 18.08
N LYS A 189 -4.32 6.51 18.76
CA LYS A 189 -5.54 7.31 18.52
C LYS A 189 -6.02 7.26 17.08
N ILE A 190 -5.90 6.08 16.46
CA ILE A 190 -6.30 5.82 15.09
C ILE A 190 -7.82 5.98 14.95
N LYS A 191 -8.31 6.63 13.88
CA LYS A 191 -9.75 6.76 13.63
C LYS A 191 -10.35 5.51 12.99
N VAL A 192 -9.61 4.86 12.11
CA VAL A 192 -9.98 3.59 11.47
C VAL A 192 -8.74 2.71 11.36
N LEU A 193 -8.79 1.53 11.95
CA LEU A 193 -7.75 0.52 11.81
C LEU A 193 -8.28 -0.63 10.95
N CYS A 194 -7.59 -0.93 9.85
CA CYS A 194 -7.90 -2.06 8.99
C CYS A 194 -6.75 -3.06 9.00
N VAL A 195 -7.07 -4.32 9.29
CA VAL A 195 -6.08 -5.41 9.37
C VAL A 195 -6.38 -6.44 8.31
N THR A 196 -5.47 -6.61 7.34
CA THR A 196 -5.58 -7.65 6.32
C THR A 196 -5.16 -9.01 6.87
N LEU A 197 -5.92 -10.05 6.54
CA LEU A 197 -5.75 -11.43 6.99
C LEU A 197 -5.39 -12.38 5.82
N GLY A 198 -4.86 -11.83 4.72
CA GLY A 198 -4.57 -12.56 3.50
C GLY A 198 -5.82 -13.18 2.89
N ALA A 199 -5.76 -14.45 2.50
CA ALA A 199 -6.90 -15.16 1.93
C ALA A 199 -8.12 -15.28 2.87
N LYS A 200 -7.94 -15.03 4.18
CA LYS A 200 -9.05 -15.04 5.15
C LYS A 200 -9.90 -13.77 5.11
N GLY A 201 -9.45 -12.71 4.42
CA GLY A 201 -10.17 -11.45 4.30
C GLY A 201 -9.57 -10.34 5.13
N ALA A 202 -10.39 -9.57 5.86
CA ALA A 202 -9.93 -8.43 6.64
C ALA A 202 -10.81 -8.17 7.88
N PHE A 203 -10.21 -7.50 8.85
CA PHE A 203 -10.83 -6.97 10.05
C PHE A 203 -10.72 -5.46 10.06
N LEU A 204 -11.77 -4.77 10.52
CA LEU A 204 -11.79 -3.32 10.65
C LEU A 204 -12.32 -2.92 12.03
N LEU A 205 -11.64 -1.97 12.66
CA LEU A 205 -12.01 -1.35 13.92
C LEU A 205 -12.20 0.15 13.73
N LYS A 206 -13.41 0.65 14.07
CA LYS A 206 -13.72 2.08 14.14
C LYS A 206 -14.56 2.37 15.37
N ALA A 207 -14.10 3.25 16.24
CA ALA A 207 -14.71 3.51 17.55
C ALA A 207 -14.86 2.20 18.35
N ARG A 208 -16.07 1.66 18.47
CA ARG A 208 -16.35 0.35 19.11
C ARG A 208 -16.90 -0.68 18.14
N GLU A 209 -17.04 -0.29 16.89
CA GLU A 209 -17.53 -1.17 15.83
C GLU A 209 -16.40 -2.05 15.31
N LYS A 210 -16.62 -3.35 15.32
CA LYS A 210 -15.71 -4.38 14.79
C LYS A 210 -16.39 -5.07 13.62
N LEU A 211 -15.79 -4.95 12.44
CA LEU A 211 -16.29 -5.55 11.22
C LEU A 211 -15.32 -6.62 10.73
N TYR A 212 -15.86 -7.74 10.29
CA TYR A 212 -15.13 -8.82 9.67
C TYR A 212 -15.68 -9.04 8.26
N GLN A 213 -14.79 -9.08 7.28
CA GLN A 213 -15.10 -9.48 5.92
C GLN A 213 -14.29 -10.72 5.57
N ASN A 214 -14.99 -11.79 5.21
CA ASN A 214 -14.33 -12.99 4.70
C ASN A 214 -13.65 -12.72 3.35
N GLY A 215 -12.55 -13.41 3.09
CA GLY A 215 -11.88 -13.34 1.81
C GLY A 215 -12.72 -13.96 0.69
N PHE A 216 -12.46 -13.53 -0.53
CA PHE A 216 -13.08 -14.10 -1.72
C PHE A 216 -12.25 -15.27 -2.24
N LYS A 217 -12.90 -16.42 -2.49
CA LYS A 217 -12.23 -17.60 -3.04
C LYS A 217 -11.92 -17.39 -4.52
N VAL A 218 -10.65 -17.38 -4.85
CA VAL A 218 -10.15 -17.26 -6.22
C VAL A 218 -9.04 -18.28 -6.46
N LYS A 219 -8.82 -18.64 -7.74
CA LYS A 219 -7.60 -19.34 -8.12
C LYS A 219 -6.48 -18.30 -8.15
N THR A 220 -5.59 -18.35 -7.17
CA THR A 220 -4.44 -17.45 -7.09
C THR A 220 -3.46 -17.75 -8.21
N LEU A 221 -3.08 -16.72 -8.97
CA LEU A 221 -2.02 -16.77 -9.98
C LEU A 221 -0.79 -16.01 -9.50
N ASP A 222 -0.98 -14.82 -8.91
CA ASP A 222 0.09 -13.95 -8.44
C ASP A 222 -0.44 -13.10 -7.28
N THR A 223 0.28 -13.02 -6.18
CA THR A 223 -0.15 -12.24 -5.01
C THR A 223 0.41 -10.81 -4.99
N VAL A 224 1.30 -10.48 -5.93
CA VAL A 224 1.90 -9.15 -6.04
C VAL A 224 0.81 -8.11 -6.34
N GLY A 225 0.81 -7.02 -5.57
CA GLY A 225 -0.17 -5.94 -5.73
C GLY A 225 -1.56 -6.21 -5.13
N ALA A 226 -1.85 -7.42 -4.61
CA ALA A 226 -3.16 -7.71 -4.03
C ALA A 226 -3.46 -6.83 -2.80
N GLY A 227 -2.47 -6.59 -1.94
CA GLY A 227 -2.56 -5.66 -0.80
C GLY A 227 -2.73 -4.21 -1.26
N ASP A 228 -2.00 -3.81 -2.30
CA ASP A 228 -2.08 -2.46 -2.89
C ASP A 228 -3.48 -2.21 -3.49
N ALA A 229 -4.03 -3.21 -4.18
CA ALA A 229 -5.39 -3.15 -4.72
C ALA A 229 -6.46 -3.14 -3.62
N PHE A 230 -6.28 -3.93 -2.55
CA PHE A 230 -7.13 -3.86 -1.37
C PHE A 230 -7.16 -2.44 -0.79
N LEU A 231 -5.98 -1.84 -0.56
CA LEU A 231 -5.84 -0.48 -0.06
C LEU A 231 -6.54 0.53 -0.98
N ALA A 232 -6.32 0.45 -2.29
CA ALA A 232 -6.96 1.33 -3.26
C ALA A 232 -8.49 1.19 -3.25
N GLY A 233 -9.01 -0.03 -3.19
CA GLY A 233 -10.45 -0.30 -3.09
C GLY A 233 -11.08 0.24 -1.81
N PHE A 234 -10.37 0.11 -0.68
CA PHE A 234 -10.81 0.67 0.59
C PHE A 234 -10.85 2.21 0.54
N ILE A 235 -9.75 2.85 0.09
CA ILE A 235 -9.66 4.31 -0.03
C ILE A 235 -10.78 4.83 -0.92
N HIS A 236 -10.94 4.26 -2.14
CA HIS A 236 -11.96 4.68 -3.09
C HIS A 236 -13.36 4.65 -2.46
N SER A 237 -13.74 3.55 -1.81
CA SER A 237 -15.05 3.43 -1.17
C SER A 237 -15.21 4.36 0.03
N TYR A 238 -14.13 4.56 0.80
CA TYR A 238 -14.16 5.42 1.98
C TYR A 238 -14.36 6.90 1.63
N ILE A 239 -13.64 7.40 0.62
CA ILE A 239 -13.79 8.81 0.16
C ILE A 239 -15.14 9.06 -0.53
N GLU A 240 -15.74 8.03 -1.12
CA GLU A 240 -17.12 8.07 -1.63
C GLU A 240 -18.19 7.97 -0.53
N ASN A 241 -17.79 7.97 0.75
CA ASN A 241 -18.69 7.82 1.91
C ASN A 241 -19.57 6.57 1.88
N LYS A 242 -19.08 5.47 1.31
CA LYS A 242 -19.77 4.17 1.37
C LYS A 242 -19.79 3.64 2.81
N PRO A 243 -20.80 2.87 3.21
CA PRO A 243 -20.80 2.15 4.47
C PRO A 243 -19.53 1.30 4.63
N LEU A 244 -18.97 1.25 5.84
CA LEU A 244 -17.68 0.58 6.08
C LEU A 244 -17.66 -0.92 5.73
N ASN A 245 -18.79 -1.60 5.93
CA ASN A 245 -18.93 -2.99 5.51
C ASN A 245 -18.84 -3.14 3.99
N GLU A 246 -19.43 -2.23 3.22
CA GLU A 246 -19.34 -2.22 1.75
C GLU A 246 -17.92 -1.85 1.29
N ALA A 247 -17.29 -0.87 1.95
CA ALA A 247 -15.90 -0.49 1.68
C ALA A 247 -14.94 -1.66 1.91
N LEU A 248 -15.12 -2.38 3.01
CA LEU A 248 -14.29 -3.54 3.37
C LEU A 248 -14.53 -4.72 2.42
N GLU A 249 -15.80 -4.97 2.04
CA GLU A 249 -16.16 -5.99 1.04
C GLU A 249 -15.50 -5.69 -0.31
N PHE A 250 -15.64 -4.45 -0.80
CA PHE A 250 -15.06 -4.06 -2.09
C PHE A 250 -13.54 -4.16 -2.09
N ALA A 251 -12.88 -3.73 -1.02
CA ALA A 251 -11.44 -3.86 -0.82
C ALA A 251 -10.97 -5.32 -0.90
N CYS A 252 -11.61 -6.21 -0.15
CA CYS A 252 -11.32 -7.64 -0.18
C CYS A 252 -11.53 -8.24 -1.57
N ARG A 253 -12.59 -7.86 -2.26
CA ARG A 253 -12.93 -8.32 -3.60
C ARG A 253 -11.91 -7.87 -4.64
N LEU A 254 -11.47 -6.59 -4.57
CA LEU A 254 -10.48 -6.06 -5.49
C LEU A 254 -9.11 -6.70 -5.27
N GLY A 255 -8.69 -6.88 -4.01
CA GLY A 255 -7.45 -7.61 -3.68
C GLY A 255 -7.48 -9.06 -4.18
N ALA A 256 -8.60 -9.77 -3.99
CA ALA A 256 -8.76 -11.13 -4.50
C ALA A 256 -8.77 -11.18 -6.05
N TYR A 257 -9.39 -10.19 -6.69
CA TYR A 257 -9.35 -10.07 -8.14
C TYR A 257 -7.92 -9.94 -8.65
N VAL A 258 -7.12 -9.02 -8.07
CA VAL A 258 -5.71 -8.86 -8.47
C VAL A 258 -4.93 -10.14 -8.22
N ALA A 259 -5.11 -10.81 -7.09
CA ALA A 259 -4.46 -12.09 -6.81
C ALA A 259 -4.79 -13.20 -7.82
N SER A 260 -5.89 -13.08 -8.56
CA SER A 260 -6.29 -14.01 -9.63
C SER A 260 -5.73 -13.65 -11.01
N GLN A 261 -4.98 -12.57 -11.11
CA GLN A 261 -4.39 -12.07 -12.35
C GLN A 261 -2.84 -12.17 -12.30
N LYS A 262 -2.18 -11.96 -13.43
CA LYS A 262 -0.71 -11.82 -13.48
C LYS A 262 -0.35 -10.34 -13.27
N GLY A 263 0.59 -10.07 -12.37
CA GLY A 263 1.13 -8.74 -12.09
C GLY A 263 0.23 -7.86 -11.23
N ALA A 264 0.81 -6.77 -10.69
CA ALA A 264 0.19 -5.91 -9.69
C ALA A 264 -0.93 -5.00 -10.22
N ASN A 265 -0.94 -4.71 -11.52
CA ASN A 265 -1.79 -3.68 -12.11
C ASN A 265 -2.66 -4.18 -13.27
N PRO A 266 -3.43 -5.28 -13.14
CA PRO A 266 -4.30 -5.75 -14.21
C PRO A 266 -5.41 -4.72 -14.53
N PRO A 267 -6.04 -4.78 -15.70
CA PRO A 267 -7.21 -3.94 -16.01
C PRO A 267 -8.38 -4.31 -15.10
N PHE A 268 -9.08 -3.30 -14.54
CA PHE A 268 -10.26 -3.54 -13.71
C PHE A 268 -11.52 -3.59 -14.58
N LEU A 269 -11.98 -4.78 -14.86
CA LEU A 269 -13.23 -4.99 -15.60
C LEU A 269 -14.39 -5.14 -14.60
N LYS A 270 -15.36 -4.23 -14.66
CA LYS A 270 -16.55 -4.25 -13.79
C LYS A 270 -17.24 -5.61 -13.80
N THR A 271 -17.41 -6.21 -14.98
CA THR A 271 -18.01 -7.55 -15.15
C THR A 271 -17.26 -8.65 -14.40
N SER A 272 -15.92 -8.54 -14.29
CA SER A 272 -15.11 -9.52 -13.56
C SER A 272 -15.25 -9.35 -12.05
N LEU A 273 -15.31 -8.11 -11.57
CA LEU A 273 -15.53 -7.81 -10.15
C LEU A 273 -16.94 -8.22 -9.70
N ASP A 274 -17.94 -7.99 -10.53
CA ASP A 274 -19.34 -8.40 -10.23
C ASP A 274 -19.48 -9.92 -10.19
N LYS A 275 -18.86 -10.66 -11.13
CA LYS A 275 -18.82 -12.14 -11.09
C LYS A 275 -18.20 -12.69 -9.81
N LEU A 276 -17.13 -12.09 -9.29
CA LEU A 276 -16.54 -12.50 -8.01
C LEU A 276 -17.53 -12.33 -6.86
N LYS A 277 -18.33 -11.29 -6.86
CA LYS A 277 -19.38 -11.06 -5.86
C LYS A 277 -20.45 -12.17 -5.90
N GLU A 278 -20.94 -12.50 -7.08
CA GLU A 278 -21.97 -13.53 -7.30
C GLU A 278 -21.48 -14.92 -6.90
N LEU A 279 -20.27 -15.31 -7.34
CA LEU A 279 -19.68 -16.61 -7.02
C LEU A 279 -19.50 -16.84 -5.51
N ASN A 280 -19.19 -15.82 -4.75
CA ASN A 280 -19.04 -15.93 -3.31
C ASN A 280 -20.37 -15.79 -2.54
N ALA A 281 -21.39 -15.18 -3.12
CA ALA A 281 -22.74 -15.15 -2.55
C ALA A 281 -23.44 -16.53 -2.61
N SER A 282 -23.18 -17.30 -3.66
CA SER A 282 -23.74 -18.66 -3.83
C SER A 282 -23.06 -19.74 -2.97
N ASN A 283 -21.95 -19.39 -2.28
CA ASN A 283 -21.20 -20.29 -1.39
C ASN A 283 -21.37 -19.94 0.10
N ARG A 284 -22.33 -19.09 0.45
CA ARG A 284 -22.81 -18.82 1.80
C ARG A 284 -24.07 -19.62 2.06
#